data_20a6019363c713950fa94d0ceaa4007a
#
_entry.id   20a6019363c713950fa94d0ceaa4007a
#
_cell.length_a   1.000
_cell.length_b   1.000
_cell.length_c   1.000
_cell.angle_alpha   90.00
_cell.angle_beta   90.00
_cell.angle_gamma   90.00
#
_symmetry.space_group_name_H-M   'P 1'
#
loop_
_entity.id
_entity.type
_entity.pdbx_description
1 polymer ?
#
loop_
_entity_poly.entity_id
_entity_poly.type
_entity_poly.pdbx_seq_one_letter_code
_entity_poly.pdbx_strand_id
1 'polypeptide(L)'
;MIKNKLCFVILVIFLSNLLLSGKADDNIEFLTLKNNKVNLRQGPSFEYPVKLIYKKKYLPVIIINKIETWRQIKDHQSNSGWIHISQLSKKKSAINIKNNSVLYKKPTIYSKPIAKLETGRLMLVKKCKVKWCKITSGEYGGWIFKSSLWGKIK
;
A
#
# COMPACT_ATOMS: atom_id res chain seq x y z
N MET A 1 -27.50 32.96 42.03
CA MET A 1 -27.97 31.89 41.15
C MET A 1 -27.55 32.00 39.65
N ILE A 2 -26.97 33.11 39.21
CA ILE A 2 -26.62 33.35 37.79
C ILE A 2 -25.21 32.81 37.44
N LYS A 3 -24.26 32.78 38.36
CA LYS A 3 -22.88 32.32 38.12
C LYS A 3 -22.74 30.82 37.78
N ASN A 4 -23.62 29.99 38.33
CA ASN A 4 -23.54 28.52 38.05
C ASN A 4 -24.07 28.11 36.68
N LYS A 5 -24.99 28.88 36.08
CA LYS A 5 -25.52 28.61 34.73
C LYS A 5 -24.52 28.97 33.65
N LEU A 6 -23.72 30.01 33.84
CA LEU A 6 -22.69 30.42 32.88
C LEU A 6 -21.55 29.40 32.79
N CYS A 7 -21.14 28.82 33.92
CA CYS A 7 -20.10 27.81 33.97
C CYS A 7 -20.51 26.49 33.26
N PHE A 8 -21.80 26.11 33.37
CA PHE A 8 -22.34 24.92 32.73
C PHE A 8 -22.44 25.06 31.21
N VAL A 9 -22.79 26.25 30.70
CA VAL A 9 -22.86 26.55 29.27
C VAL A 9 -21.48 26.54 28.64
N ILE A 10 -20.45 27.07 29.31
CA ILE A 10 -19.08 27.05 28.83
C ILE A 10 -18.52 25.62 28.80
N LEU A 11 -18.86 24.77 29.77
CA LEU A 11 -18.44 23.36 29.80
C LEU A 11 -19.05 22.56 28.65
N VAL A 12 -20.33 22.80 28.32
CA VAL A 12 -21.02 22.10 27.20
C VAL A 12 -20.45 22.52 25.84
N ILE A 13 -20.06 23.79 25.67
CA ILE A 13 -19.42 24.27 24.43
C ILE A 13 -18.02 23.69 24.26
N PHE A 14 -17.28 23.45 25.36
CA PHE A 14 -15.96 22.80 25.29
C PHE A 14 -16.02 21.29 24.95
N LEU A 15 -17.09 20.60 25.40
CA LEU A 15 -17.26 19.17 25.08
C LEU A 15 -17.73 18.94 23.63
N SER A 16 -18.39 19.90 22.98
CA SER A 16 -18.87 19.75 21.61
C SER A 16 -17.76 19.84 20.56
N ASN A 17 -16.57 20.37 20.89
CA ASN A 17 -15.44 20.47 19.97
C ASN A 17 -14.54 19.22 19.92
N LEU A 18 -14.81 18.20 20.74
CA LEU A 18 -13.98 16.97 20.77
C LEU A 18 -14.45 15.88 19.79
N LEU A 19 -15.52 16.11 19.02
CA LEU A 19 -16.10 15.08 18.13
C LEU A 19 -15.86 15.31 16.62
N LEU A 20 -15.04 16.29 16.24
CA LEU A 20 -14.52 16.35 14.86
C LEU A 20 -13.27 15.46 14.74
N SER A 21 -13.44 14.16 14.99
CA SER A 21 -12.54 13.15 14.48
C SER A 21 -12.80 13.06 12.97
N GLY A 22 -12.09 13.89 12.21
CA GLY A 22 -12.09 13.78 10.76
C GLY A 22 -11.72 12.35 10.38
N LYS A 23 -12.63 11.62 9.73
CA LYS A 23 -12.28 10.42 8.99
C LYS A 23 -11.18 10.84 8.02
N ALA A 24 -9.93 10.49 8.34
CA ALA A 24 -8.89 10.46 7.35
C ALA A 24 -9.39 9.50 6.28
N ASP A 25 -9.71 10.03 5.12
CA ASP A 25 -10.03 9.23 3.93
C ASP A 25 -8.71 8.57 3.55
N ASP A 26 -8.53 7.33 4.00
CA ASP A 26 -7.37 6.49 3.75
C ASP A 26 -7.33 6.08 2.27
N ASN A 27 -7.31 7.06 1.38
CA ASN A 27 -7.10 6.86 -0.04
C ASN A 27 -5.59 6.62 -0.29
N ILE A 28 -5.10 5.49 0.26
CA ILE A 28 -3.72 5.08 0.10
C ILE A 28 -3.42 4.89 -1.39
N GLU A 29 -2.62 5.81 -1.94
CA GLU A 29 -2.18 5.72 -3.32
C GLU A 29 -1.00 4.76 -3.46
N PHE A 30 -1.19 3.68 -4.21
CA PHE A 30 -0.14 2.75 -4.59
C PHE A 30 0.33 2.99 -6.01
N LEU A 31 1.65 3.03 -6.20
CA LEU A 31 2.33 2.86 -7.49
C LEU A 31 3.26 1.65 -7.42
N THR A 32 3.90 1.33 -8.54
CA THR A 32 4.85 0.21 -8.62
C THR A 32 6.12 0.66 -9.33
N LEU A 33 7.25 0.05 -9.00
CA LEU A 33 8.51 0.33 -9.67
C LEU A 33 8.44 -0.10 -11.14
N LYS A 34 8.86 0.78 -12.05
CA LYS A 34 8.79 0.56 -13.50
C LYS A 34 9.94 -0.32 -14.01
N ASN A 35 11.11 -0.21 -13.40
CA ASN A 35 12.35 -0.81 -13.86
C ASN A 35 12.92 -1.83 -12.86
N ASN A 36 13.85 -2.65 -13.33
CA ASN A 36 14.56 -3.61 -12.47
C ASN A 36 15.57 -2.93 -11.52
N LYS A 37 16.02 -1.72 -11.84
CA LYS A 37 16.92 -0.92 -11.00
C LYS A 37 16.29 0.46 -10.81
N VAL A 38 15.98 0.81 -9.57
CA VAL A 38 15.40 2.10 -9.19
C VAL A 38 16.10 2.63 -7.95
N ASN A 39 16.59 3.85 -8.04
CA ASN A 39 17.25 4.52 -6.92
C ASN A 39 16.21 5.21 -6.02
N LEU A 40 16.24 4.90 -4.74
CA LEU A 40 15.58 5.63 -3.67
C LEU A 40 16.54 6.67 -3.11
N ARG A 41 16.18 7.94 -3.16
CA ARG A 41 17.04 9.05 -2.74
C ARG A 41 16.59 9.66 -1.41
N GLN A 42 17.48 10.39 -0.77
CA GLN A 42 17.19 11.07 0.49
C GLN A 42 16.27 12.29 0.31
N GLY A 43 16.28 12.93 -0.88
CA GLY A 43 15.47 14.11 -1.19
C GLY A 43 14.97 14.14 -2.64
N PRO A 44 14.10 15.11 -2.97
CA PRO A 44 13.42 15.23 -4.27
C PRO A 44 14.28 15.93 -5.34
N SER A 45 15.50 15.44 -5.58
CA SER A 45 16.39 15.90 -6.65
C SER A 45 17.38 14.77 -7.02
N PHE A 46 17.97 14.83 -8.22
CA PHE A 46 19.03 13.90 -8.64
C PHE A 46 20.35 14.14 -7.91
N GLU A 47 20.53 15.28 -7.27
CA GLU A 47 21.73 15.62 -6.49
C GLU A 47 21.72 14.98 -5.10
N TYR A 48 20.54 14.63 -4.57
CA TYR A 48 20.49 13.95 -3.26
C TYR A 48 21.10 12.55 -3.34
N PRO A 49 21.83 12.13 -2.29
CA PRO A 49 22.42 10.81 -2.22
C PRO A 49 21.42 9.68 -2.38
N VAL A 50 21.84 8.59 -3.01
CA VAL A 50 21.08 7.35 -3.10
C VAL A 50 21.12 6.65 -1.75
N LYS A 51 19.95 6.43 -1.16
CA LYS A 51 19.77 5.74 0.12
C LYS A 51 19.68 4.23 -0.05
N LEU A 52 18.99 3.78 -1.11
CA LEU A 52 18.72 2.38 -1.40
C LEU A 52 18.55 2.18 -2.92
N ILE A 53 18.98 1.04 -3.42
CA ILE A 53 18.75 0.64 -4.81
C ILE A 53 17.82 -0.57 -4.84
N TYR A 54 16.61 -0.37 -5.34
CA TYR A 54 15.70 -1.48 -5.61
C TYR A 54 16.11 -2.25 -6.86
N LYS A 55 16.12 -3.57 -6.77
CA LYS A 55 16.44 -4.47 -7.88
C LYS A 55 15.24 -5.33 -8.31
N LYS A 56 14.02 -4.86 -8.09
CA LYS A 56 12.80 -5.65 -8.30
C LYS A 56 11.72 -4.84 -9.01
N LYS A 57 11.54 -5.10 -10.32
CA LYS A 57 10.47 -4.48 -11.12
C LYS A 57 9.09 -4.82 -10.53
N TYR A 58 8.16 -3.89 -10.64
CA TYR A 58 6.78 -3.98 -10.13
C TYR A 58 6.65 -4.10 -8.60
N LEU A 59 7.71 -3.83 -7.84
CA LEU A 59 7.59 -3.71 -6.39
C LEU A 59 6.54 -2.63 -6.07
N PRO A 60 5.48 -2.92 -5.31
CA PRO A 60 4.50 -1.90 -4.92
C PRO A 60 5.09 -0.98 -3.87
N VAL A 61 4.71 0.29 -3.94
CA VAL A 61 5.09 1.33 -2.98
C VAL A 61 3.90 2.24 -2.71
N ILE A 62 3.78 2.73 -1.48
CA ILE A 62 2.80 3.74 -1.09
C ILE A 62 3.39 5.11 -1.37
N ILE A 63 2.59 6.02 -1.92
CA ILE A 63 2.95 7.43 -2.08
C ILE A 63 2.52 8.17 -0.81
N ILE A 64 3.47 8.79 -0.13
CA ILE A 64 3.23 9.54 1.11
C ILE A 64 3.35 11.05 0.92
N ASN A 65 4.09 11.49 -0.12
CA ASN A 65 4.19 12.92 -0.47
C ASN A 65 4.52 13.09 -1.96
N LYS A 66 4.24 14.29 -2.51
CA LYS A 66 4.47 14.65 -3.91
C LYS A 66 5.08 16.04 -3.97
N ILE A 67 6.22 16.17 -4.61
CA ILE A 67 6.87 17.46 -4.93
C ILE A 67 7.23 17.41 -6.43
N GLU A 68 6.60 18.26 -7.23
CA GLU A 68 6.81 18.31 -8.69
C GLU A 68 6.80 16.92 -9.35
N THR A 69 7.94 16.49 -9.90
CA THR A 69 8.11 15.17 -10.54
C THR A 69 8.60 14.08 -9.59
N TRP A 70 8.73 14.38 -8.30
CA TRP A 70 9.20 13.45 -7.29
C TRP A 70 8.07 12.92 -6.42
N ARG A 71 8.20 11.67 -6.01
CA ARG A 71 7.28 10.99 -5.08
C ARG A 71 8.05 10.49 -3.89
N GLN A 72 7.65 10.93 -2.70
CA GLN A 72 8.11 10.29 -1.48
C GLN A 72 7.32 9.01 -1.31
N ILE A 73 8.02 7.90 -1.18
CA ILE A 73 7.41 6.58 -1.11
C ILE A 73 7.71 5.91 0.23
N LYS A 74 6.89 4.89 0.52
CA LYS A 74 7.15 3.91 1.57
C LYS A 74 6.90 2.52 1.01
N ASP A 75 7.84 1.58 1.23
CA ASP A 75 7.68 0.18 0.84
C ASP A 75 7.09 -0.68 1.97
N HIS A 76 6.90 -1.99 1.72
CA HIS A 76 6.35 -2.94 2.68
C HIS A 76 7.29 -3.23 3.87
N GLN A 77 8.55 -2.86 3.79
CA GLN A 77 9.56 -2.97 4.85
C GLN A 77 9.78 -1.64 5.58
N SER A 78 8.93 -0.64 5.29
CA SER A 78 8.99 0.71 5.87
C SER A 78 10.20 1.55 5.41
N ASN A 79 10.94 1.13 4.37
CA ASN A 79 11.92 2.01 3.75
C ASN A 79 11.22 3.19 3.10
N SER A 80 11.68 4.40 3.36
CA SER A 80 11.12 5.64 2.81
C SER A 80 12.20 6.52 2.19
N GLY A 81 11.82 7.26 1.15
CA GLY A 81 12.66 8.19 0.41
C GLY A 81 11.97 8.64 -0.88
N TRP A 82 12.72 9.25 -1.79
CA TRP A 82 12.21 9.90 -2.98
C TRP A 82 12.57 9.15 -4.26
N ILE A 83 11.59 9.00 -5.14
CA ILE A 83 11.74 8.40 -6.47
C ILE A 83 11.13 9.36 -7.49
N HIS A 84 11.85 9.56 -8.61
CA HIS A 84 11.34 10.35 -9.74
C HIS A 84 10.17 9.60 -10.41
N ILE A 85 9.13 10.32 -10.82
CA ILE A 85 7.88 9.72 -11.35
C ILE A 85 8.11 8.86 -12.59
N SER A 86 9.14 9.14 -13.40
CA SER A 86 9.51 8.32 -14.56
C SER A 86 9.88 6.87 -14.21
N GLN A 87 10.27 6.62 -12.96
CA GLN A 87 10.65 5.30 -12.44
C GLN A 87 9.45 4.53 -11.84
N LEU A 88 8.27 5.14 -11.85
CA LEU A 88 7.04 4.58 -11.30
C LEU A 88 6.05 4.20 -12.40
N SER A 89 5.16 3.29 -12.09
CA SER A 89 4.11 2.83 -13.01
C SER A 89 2.80 2.55 -12.29
N LYS A 90 1.70 2.51 -13.05
CA LYS A 90 0.36 2.17 -12.55
C LYS A 90 0.08 0.66 -12.61
N LYS A 91 1.05 -0.19 -12.92
CA LYS A 91 0.87 -1.64 -12.99
C LYS A 91 0.35 -2.18 -11.67
N LYS A 92 -0.67 -3.05 -11.71
CA LYS A 92 -1.22 -3.67 -10.49
C LYS A 92 -0.31 -4.81 -10.04
N SER A 93 0.21 -4.70 -8.84
CA SER A 93 1.02 -5.75 -8.21
C SER A 93 0.83 -5.75 -6.69
N ALA A 94 1.19 -6.85 -6.08
CA ALA A 94 1.14 -7.02 -4.64
C ALA A 94 2.27 -7.95 -4.15
N ILE A 95 2.56 -7.86 -2.87
CA ILE A 95 3.44 -8.76 -2.14
C ILE A 95 2.58 -9.61 -1.22
N ASN A 96 2.88 -10.90 -1.15
CA ASN A 96 2.32 -11.76 -0.13
C ASN A 96 2.90 -11.40 1.25
N ILE A 97 2.04 -11.06 2.20
CA ILE A 97 2.44 -10.67 3.57
C ILE A 97 2.15 -11.75 4.61
N LYS A 98 1.57 -12.87 4.21
CA LYS A 98 1.28 -13.99 5.11
C LYS A 98 2.09 -15.23 4.75
N ASN A 99 2.54 -15.94 5.77
CA ASN A 99 3.18 -17.25 5.59
C ASN A 99 2.18 -18.27 5.04
N ASN A 100 2.68 -19.21 4.23
CA ASN A 100 1.93 -20.35 3.72
C ASN A 100 0.62 -19.98 2.98
N SER A 101 0.58 -18.83 2.33
CA SER A 101 -0.58 -18.44 1.53
C SER A 101 -0.78 -19.41 0.37
N VAL A 102 -1.98 -19.95 0.23
CA VAL A 102 -2.31 -20.93 -0.81
C VAL A 102 -2.89 -20.22 -2.03
N LEU A 103 -2.38 -20.59 -3.20
CA LEU A 103 -2.92 -20.22 -4.50
C LEU A 103 -3.88 -21.30 -4.98
N TYR A 104 -5.10 -20.92 -5.33
CA TYR A 104 -6.17 -21.83 -5.74
C TYR A 104 -6.55 -21.69 -7.22
N LYS A 105 -7.05 -22.76 -7.83
CA LYS A 105 -7.55 -22.73 -9.23
C LYS A 105 -8.80 -21.85 -9.38
N LYS A 106 -9.69 -21.84 -8.38
CA LYS A 106 -10.93 -21.02 -8.33
C LYS A 106 -10.98 -20.21 -7.04
N PRO A 107 -11.77 -19.12 -6.94
CA PRO A 107 -11.87 -18.26 -5.75
C PRO A 107 -12.70 -18.91 -4.63
N THR A 108 -12.29 -20.07 -4.17
CA THR A 108 -12.90 -20.83 -3.07
C THR A 108 -11.84 -21.74 -2.43
N ILE A 109 -11.93 -21.95 -1.12
CA ILE A 109 -11.04 -22.85 -0.35
C ILE A 109 -11.23 -24.33 -0.73
N TYR A 110 -12.36 -24.69 -1.30
CA TYR A 110 -12.65 -26.04 -1.77
C TYR A 110 -12.07 -26.35 -3.15
N SER A 111 -11.43 -25.37 -3.77
CA SER A 111 -10.79 -25.54 -5.08
C SER A 111 -9.43 -26.19 -4.94
N LYS A 112 -9.00 -26.86 -6.03
CA LYS A 112 -7.65 -27.46 -6.10
C LYS A 112 -6.58 -26.42 -5.79
N PRO A 113 -5.72 -26.65 -4.78
CA PRO A 113 -4.54 -25.83 -4.54
C PRO A 113 -3.54 -26.00 -5.69
N ILE A 114 -2.89 -24.90 -6.08
CA ILE A 114 -1.89 -24.87 -7.15
C ILE A 114 -0.47 -24.78 -6.56
N ALA A 115 -0.28 -23.87 -5.61
CA ALA A 115 1.02 -23.61 -4.97
C ALA A 115 0.83 -22.98 -3.59
N LYS A 116 1.87 -23.09 -2.75
CA LYS A 116 2.04 -22.28 -1.54
C LYS A 116 2.99 -21.13 -1.86
N LEU A 117 2.67 -19.94 -1.41
CA LEU A 117 3.45 -18.72 -1.63
C LEU A 117 4.10 -18.28 -0.32
N GLU A 118 5.39 -18.04 -0.38
CA GLU A 118 6.16 -17.49 0.74
C GLU A 118 5.85 -16.02 0.96
N THR A 119 6.10 -15.54 2.18
CA THR A 119 6.08 -14.11 2.50
C THR A 119 7.11 -13.37 1.65
N GLY A 120 6.78 -12.14 1.23
CA GLY A 120 7.64 -11.34 0.35
C GLY A 120 7.56 -11.70 -1.14
N ARG A 121 6.80 -12.75 -1.51
CA ARG A 121 6.61 -13.12 -2.92
C ARG A 121 5.84 -12.03 -3.66
N LEU A 122 6.48 -11.47 -4.69
CA LEU A 122 5.89 -10.49 -5.59
C LEU A 122 5.00 -11.18 -6.64
N MET A 123 3.85 -10.59 -6.93
CA MET A 123 2.91 -11.07 -7.91
C MET A 123 2.22 -9.93 -8.66
N LEU A 124 1.85 -10.18 -9.90
CA LEU A 124 1.03 -9.26 -10.69
C LEU A 124 -0.45 -9.56 -10.45
N VAL A 125 -1.22 -8.51 -10.19
CA VAL A 125 -2.66 -8.63 -9.95
C VAL A 125 -3.42 -8.44 -11.25
N LYS A 126 -4.23 -9.42 -11.62
CA LYS A 126 -5.09 -9.37 -12.82
C LYS A 126 -6.44 -8.74 -12.51
N LYS A 127 -7.13 -9.26 -11.48
CA LYS A 127 -8.41 -8.72 -10.98
C LYS A 127 -8.66 -9.17 -9.54
N CYS A 128 -9.42 -8.37 -8.80
CA CYS A 128 -9.89 -8.72 -7.48
C CYS A 128 -11.41 -8.77 -7.42
N LYS A 129 -11.95 -9.67 -6.60
CA LYS A 129 -13.32 -9.73 -6.08
C LYS A 129 -13.29 -9.32 -4.62
N VAL A 130 -14.43 -9.43 -3.91
CA VAL A 130 -14.54 -9.01 -2.50
C VAL A 130 -13.43 -9.60 -1.63
N LYS A 131 -13.27 -10.93 -1.62
CA LYS A 131 -12.31 -11.65 -0.76
C LYS A 131 -11.10 -12.22 -1.51
N TRP A 132 -11.09 -12.24 -2.84
CA TRP A 132 -10.13 -12.97 -3.66
C TRP A 132 -9.52 -12.09 -4.74
N CYS A 133 -8.23 -12.28 -5.00
CA CYS A 133 -7.55 -11.69 -6.16
C CYS A 133 -7.00 -12.78 -7.07
N LYS A 134 -7.21 -12.63 -8.38
CA LYS A 134 -6.53 -13.43 -9.40
C LYS A 134 -5.18 -12.82 -9.67
N ILE A 135 -4.12 -13.61 -9.49
CA ILE A 135 -2.73 -13.16 -9.62
C ILE A 135 -1.92 -14.07 -10.55
N THR A 136 -0.76 -13.57 -10.96
CA THR A 136 0.30 -14.37 -11.57
C THR A 136 1.62 -14.12 -10.84
N SER A 137 2.39 -15.19 -10.59
CA SER A 137 3.72 -15.15 -9.96
C SER A 137 4.62 -16.18 -10.62
N GLY A 138 5.57 -15.73 -11.47
CA GLY A 138 6.29 -16.62 -12.36
C GLY A 138 5.33 -17.37 -13.28
N GLU A 139 5.48 -18.70 -13.33
CA GLU A 139 4.64 -19.60 -14.15
C GLU A 139 3.27 -19.91 -13.52
N TYR A 140 3.09 -19.58 -12.24
CA TYR A 140 1.86 -19.90 -11.53
C TYR A 140 0.84 -18.79 -11.67
N GLY A 141 -0.42 -19.17 -11.93
CA GLY A 141 -1.56 -18.27 -11.98
C GLY A 141 -2.76 -18.85 -11.25
N GLY A 142 -3.42 -18.05 -10.41
CA GLY A 142 -4.57 -18.53 -9.64
C GLY A 142 -5.18 -17.47 -8.75
N TRP A 143 -5.93 -17.91 -7.76
CA TRP A 143 -6.66 -17.09 -6.83
C TRP A 143 -6.09 -17.19 -5.42
N ILE A 144 -5.87 -16.05 -4.78
CA ILE A 144 -5.36 -15.93 -3.42
C ILE A 144 -6.29 -15.01 -2.62
N PHE A 145 -6.33 -15.15 -1.30
CA PHE A 145 -7.06 -14.24 -0.44
C PHE A 145 -6.49 -12.82 -0.53
N LYS A 146 -7.39 -11.85 -0.71
CA LYS A 146 -7.05 -10.44 -0.74
C LYS A 146 -6.35 -9.97 0.55
N SER A 147 -6.74 -10.53 1.70
CA SER A 147 -6.13 -10.23 3.01
C SER A 147 -4.68 -10.71 3.17
N SER A 148 -4.16 -11.51 2.25
CA SER A 148 -2.75 -11.91 2.20
C SER A 148 -1.88 -10.96 1.38
N LEU A 149 -2.47 -9.92 0.80
CA LEU A 149 -1.82 -9.06 -0.17
C LEU A 149 -1.60 -7.65 0.37
N TRP A 150 -0.41 -7.13 0.15
CA TRP A 150 -0.07 -5.72 0.31
C TRP A 150 0.36 -5.14 -1.04
N GLY A 151 -0.28 -4.06 -1.50
CA GLY A 151 0.08 -3.44 -2.76
C GLY A 151 -1.10 -2.85 -3.54
N LYS A 152 -0.86 -2.54 -4.83
CA LYS A 152 -1.84 -1.97 -5.75
C LYS A 152 -2.78 -3.07 -6.26
N ILE A 153 -3.89 -3.25 -5.58
CA ILE A 153 -4.89 -4.30 -5.85
C ILE A 153 -6.24 -3.78 -6.34
N LYS A 154 -6.45 -2.45 -6.25
CA LYS A 154 -7.62 -1.74 -6.79
C LYS A 154 -7.31 -1.06 -8.12
#